data_22975bd642dfc6c2cf13b6fd7a2f6cbc
#
_entry.id   22975bd642dfc6c2cf13b6fd7a2f6cbc
#
_cell.length_a   1.000
_cell.length_b   1.000
_cell.length_c   1.000
_cell.angle_alpha   90.00
_cell.angle_beta   90.00
_cell.angle_gamma   90.00
#
_symmetry.space_group_name_H-M   'P 1'
#
loop_
_entity.id
_entity.type
_entity.pdbx_description
1 polymer ?
#
loop_
_entity_poly.entity_id
_entity_poly.type
_entity_poly.pdbx_seq_one_letter_code
_entity_poly.pdbx_strand_id
1 'polypeptide(L)'
;MLALMQNETLKLLRRRRFAIVLSILTAILLIVAYSQYRILRDNARHNWRADLQERVARAENALRRGRMNPSWARSVRAEIGRLQFYLDHDIDPEKPNVPRFVRTFANVAGFLLLPLLVSVLGSDIVSAEHAEGTDKLLLTRPVRRWKILAAKLGTLWMFATLTLLCGAVISFIVSSAVLPMHGWTEPTFNGFQLAKNAVRLDTVRQLPLWRDALIAYGLEWYALIAVASIALMLSVLFRSSAASIGTMLAALIGGTILTRISPDWTAGKYLFVSALPLADYYTGEPPPYDGMTLTFCLLLLAVWAGSAILVAFTLFTRRDVFG
;
A
#
# COMPACT_ATOMS: atom_id res chain seq x y z
N MET A 1 17.16 -8.54 -23.76
CA MET A 1 16.30 -8.23 -22.61
C MET A 1 15.01 -7.52 -23.03
N LEU A 2 15.09 -6.39 -23.74
CA LEU A 2 13.89 -5.64 -24.17
C LEU A 2 12.86 -6.49 -24.94
N ALA A 3 13.28 -7.29 -25.94
CA ALA A 3 12.38 -8.16 -26.69
C ALA A 3 11.66 -9.20 -25.80
N LEU A 4 12.34 -9.72 -24.75
CA LEU A 4 11.71 -10.63 -23.78
C LEU A 4 10.67 -9.89 -22.93
N MET A 5 11.00 -8.68 -22.46
CA MET A 5 10.05 -7.86 -21.72
C MET A 5 8.84 -7.47 -22.56
N GLN A 6 9.04 -7.10 -23.84
CA GLN A 6 7.93 -6.81 -24.77
C GLN A 6 6.98 -8.02 -24.93
N ASN A 7 7.55 -9.21 -25.06
CA ASN A 7 6.75 -10.42 -25.16
C ASN A 7 5.93 -10.69 -23.88
N GLU A 8 6.54 -10.53 -22.69
CA GLU A 8 5.82 -10.69 -21.42
C GLU A 8 4.74 -9.61 -21.24
N THR A 9 5.04 -8.37 -21.63
CA THR A 9 4.06 -7.26 -21.62
C THR A 9 2.85 -7.59 -22.49
N LEU A 10 3.07 -8.06 -23.72
CA LEU A 10 1.99 -8.44 -24.64
C LEU A 10 1.15 -9.59 -24.08
N LYS A 11 1.76 -10.59 -23.41
CA LYS A 11 1.03 -11.68 -22.75
C LYS A 11 0.09 -11.16 -21.67
N LEU A 12 0.57 -10.28 -20.77
CA LEU A 12 -0.24 -9.71 -19.68
C LEU A 12 -1.40 -8.86 -20.23
N LEU A 13 -1.16 -8.06 -21.27
CA LEU A 13 -2.20 -7.25 -21.90
C LEU A 13 -3.25 -8.13 -22.60
N ARG A 14 -2.85 -9.17 -23.35
CA ARG A 14 -3.77 -10.10 -24.04
C ARG A 14 -4.65 -10.87 -23.07
N ARG A 15 -4.17 -11.23 -21.90
CA ARG A 15 -4.94 -11.90 -20.83
C ARG A 15 -5.99 -11.01 -20.16
N ARG A 16 -6.11 -9.74 -20.56
CA ARG A 16 -7.05 -8.72 -20.04
C ARG A 16 -6.99 -8.51 -18.52
N ARG A 17 -6.01 -9.12 -17.81
CA ARG A 17 -5.91 -9.05 -16.34
C ARG A 17 -5.63 -7.63 -15.86
N PHE A 18 -4.75 -6.93 -16.58
CA PHE A 18 -4.47 -5.53 -16.28
C PHE A 18 -5.73 -4.66 -16.47
N ALA A 19 -6.55 -4.93 -17.48
CA ALA A 19 -7.82 -4.23 -17.67
C ALA A 19 -8.81 -4.51 -16.52
N ILE A 20 -8.87 -5.76 -16.04
CA ILE A 20 -9.70 -6.11 -14.86
C ILE A 20 -9.20 -5.36 -13.61
N VAL A 21 -7.89 -5.33 -13.38
CA VAL A 21 -7.28 -4.58 -12.26
C VAL A 21 -7.67 -3.10 -12.32
N LEU A 22 -7.55 -2.46 -13.49
CA LEU A 22 -7.94 -1.06 -13.67
C LEU A 22 -9.44 -0.84 -13.51
N SER A 23 -10.28 -1.78 -13.97
CA SER A 23 -11.74 -1.69 -13.82
C SER A 23 -12.16 -1.75 -12.34
N ILE A 24 -11.57 -2.68 -11.56
CA ILE A 24 -11.80 -2.79 -10.12
C ILE A 24 -11.35 -1.49 -9.41
N LEU A 25 -10.16 -1.02 -9.74
CA LEU A 25 -9.60 0.21 -9.17
C LEU A 25 -10.50 1.42 -9.47
N THR A 26 -10.96 1.56 -10.71
CA THR A 26 -11.86 2.63 -11.12
C THR A 26 -13.20 2.56 -10.38
N ALA A 27 -13.80 1.36 -10.28
CA ALA A 27 -15.05 1.18 -9.55
C ALA A 27 -14.95 1.58 -8.08
N ILE A 28 -13.87 1.16 -7.40
CA ILE A 28 -13.63 1.54 -5.99
C ILE A 28 -13.42 3.05 -5.86
N LEU A 29 -12.63 3.67 -6.75
CA LEU A 29 -12.39 5.11 -6.74
C LEU A 29 -13.68 5.92 -6.96
N LEU A 30 -14.57 5.47 -7.83
CA LEU A 30 -15.88 6.09 -8.03
C LEU A 30 -16.74 6.03 -6.77
N ILE A 31 -16.76 4.89 -6.07
CA ILE A 31 -17.50 4.72 -4.81
C ILE A 31 -16.94 5.66 -3.73
N VAL A 32 -15.62 5.73 -3.58
CA VAL A 32 -14.97 6.60 -2.60
C VAL A 32 -15.19 8.08 -2.94
N ALA A 33 -15.06 8.47 -4.20
CA ALA A 33 -15.31 9.85 -4.63
C ALA A 33 -16.78 10.26 -4.42
N TYR A 34 -17.73 9.37 -4.70
CA TYR A 34 -19.14 9.62 -4.41
C TYR A 34 -19.39 9.78 -2.90
N SER A 35 -18.76 8.97 -2.07
CA SER A 35 -18.83 9.12 -0.61
C SER A 35 -18.30 10.49 -0.15
N GLN A 36 -17.14 10.90 -0.66
CA GLN A 36 -16.55 12.23 -0.37
C GLN A 36 -17.43 13.38 -0.86
N TYR A 37 -18.04 13.24 -2.04
CA TYR A 37 -19.00 14.22 -2.56
C TYR A 37 -20.21 14.36 -1.64
N ARG A 38 -20.76 13.27 -1.13
CA ARG A 38 -21.86 13.32 -0.16
C ARG A 38 -21.45 14.04 1.12
N ILE A 39 -20.27 13.72 1.66
CA ILE A 39 -19.73 14.40 2.84
C ILE A 39 -19.58 15.89 2.58
N LEU A 40 -19.07 16.31 1.42
CA LEU A 40 -18.93 17.72 1.06
C LEU A 40 -20.29 18.43 1.02
N ARG A 41 -21.32 17.77 0.44
CA ARG A 41 -22.66 18.32 0.34
C ARG A 41 -23.36 18.44 1.71
N ASP A 42 -23.16 17.44 2.56
CA ASP A 42 -23.76 17.42 3.90
C ASP A 42 -22.99 18.36 4.85
N ASN A 43 -21.67 18.48 4.72
CA ASN A 43 -20.81 19.36 5.51
C ASN A 43 -20.96 20.86 5.23
N ALA A 44 -21.68 21.28 4.19
CA ALA A 44 -22.06 22.68 4.02
C ALA A 44 -22.86 23.24 5.22
N ARG A 45 -23.34 22.37 6.11
CA ARG A 45 -24.07 22.67 7.36
C ARG A 45 -23.31 22.24 8.62
N HIS A 46 -22.12 21.64 8.51
CA HIS A 46 -21.43 20.99 9.65
C HIS A 46 -20.24 21.84 10.11
N ASN A 47 -20.15 22.02 11.42
CA ASN A 47 -19.03 22.72 12.03
C ASN A 47 -17.91 21.70 12.30
N TRP A 48 -16.88 21.63 11.43
CA TRP A 48 -15.75 20.71 11.55
C TRP A 48 -15.04 20.80 12.93
N ARG A 49 -15.03 22.00 13.56
CA ARG A 49 -14.44 22.17 14.90
C ARG A 49 -15.23 21.41 15.94
N ALA A 50 -16.57 21.49 15.86
CA ALA A 50 -17.43 20.74 16.80
C ALA A 50 -17.27 19.24 16.64
N ASP A 51 -17.14 18.76 15.40
CA ASP A 51 -16.91 17.34 15.11
C ASP A 51 -15.55 16.86 15.66
N LEU A 52 -14.47 17.61 15.44
CA LEU A 52 -13.16 17.28 16.00
C LEU A 52 -13.18 17.30 17.54
N GLN A 53 -13.86 18.28 18.15
CA GLN A 53 -14.00 18.34 19.62
C GLN A 53 -14.76 17.12 20.15
N GLU A 54 -15.83 16.73 19.48
CA GLU A 54 -16.59 15.52 19.87
C GLU A 54 -15.75 14.25 19.71
N ARG A 55 -14.93 14.16 18.66
CA ARG A 55 -13.98 13.02 18.46
C ARG A 55 -12.94 12.98 19.56
N VAL A 56 -12.37 14.11 19.93
CA VAL A 56 -11.43 14.22 21.06
C VAL A 56 -12.13 13.78 22.37
N ALA A 57 -13.31 14.28 22.66
CA ALA A 57 -14.06 13.91 23.86
C ALA A 57 -14.40 12.41 23.90
N ARG A 58 -14.80 11.83 22.77
CA ARG A 58 -15.05 10.38 22.66
C ARG A 58 -13.78 9.56 22.91
N ALA A 59 -12.64 9.98 22.35
CA ALA A 59 -11.35 9.32 22.53
C ALA A 59 -10.86 9.42 23.99
N GLU A 60 -11.00 10.57 24.63
CA GLU A 60 -10.68 10.76 26.06
C GLU A 60 -11.55 9.90 26.97
N ASN A 61 -12.86 9.87 26.70
CA ASN A 61 -13.79 9.03 27.46
C ASN A 61 -13.47 7.54 27.30
N ALA A 62 -13.02 7.13 26.11
CA ALA A 62 -12.55 5.77 25.86
C ALA A 62 -11.31 5.44 26.71
N LEU A 63 -10.33 6.35 26.78
CA LEU A 63 -9.15 6.20 27.67
C LEU A 63 -9.51 6.13 29.16
N ARG A 64 -10.48 6.95 29.64
CA ARG A 64 -10.92 6.96 31.05
C ARG A 64 -11.57 5.66 31.48
N ARG A 65 -12.22 4.93 30.56
CA ARG A 65 -12.89 3.64 30.86
C ARG A 65 -11.91 2.50 31.17
N GLY A 66 -10.60 2.68 30.96
CA GLY A 66 -9.52 1.86 31.51
C GLY A 66 -9.42 0.40 31.00
N ARG A 67 -10.23 -0.02 30.03
CA ARG A 67 -10.28 -1.41 29.52
C ARG A 67 -9.47 -1.61 28.23
N MET A 68 -8.43 -0.79 28.01
CA MET A 68 -7.67 -0.81 26.76
C MET A 68 -6.31 -1.48 26.92
N ASN A 69 -5.89 -2.23 25.90
CA ASN A 69 -4.52 -2.67 25.76
C ASN A 69 -3.57 -1.45 25.69
N PRO A 70 -2.40 -1.48 26.35
CA PRO A 70 -1.42 -0.38 26.36
C PRO A 70 -1.02 0.14 24.97
N SER A 71 -0.92 -0.73 23.97
CA SER A 71 -0.61 -0.34 22.59
C SER A 71 -1.74 0.51 21.98
N TRP A 72 -2.99 0.09 22.16
CA TRP A 72 -4.14 0.83 21.66
C TRP A 72 -4.36 2.16 22.41
N ALA A 73 -4.12 2.20 23.72
CA ALA A 73 -4.16 3.43 24.49
C ALA A 73 -3.13 4.47 23.99
N ARG A 74 -1.96 4.01 23.51
CA ARG A 74 -0.95 4.89 22.87
C ARG A 74 -1.47 5.47 21.55
N SER A 75 -2.08 4.65 20.71
CA SER A 75 -2.63 5.10 19.42
C SER A 75 -3.73 6.15 19.64
N VAL A 76 -4.62 5.92 20.60
CA VAL A 76 -5.68 6.89 20.94
C VAL A 76 -5.09 8.21 21.47
N ARG A 77 -4.05 8.17 22.30
CA ARG A 77 -3.38 9.40 22.77
C ARG A 77 -2.71 10.16 21.62
N ALA A 78 -2.10 9.46 20.67
CA ALA A 78 -1.52 10.09 19.48
C ALA A 78 -2.59 10.77 18.64
N GLU A 79 -3.72 10.11 18.45
CA GLU A 79 -4.85 10.68 17.73
C GLU A 79 -5.38 11.93 18.42
N ILE A 80 -5.59 11.89 19.75
CA ILE A 80 -6.02 13.06 20.52
C ILE A 80 -5.05 14.22 20.32
N GLY A 81 -3.75 14.01 20.48
CA GLY A 81 -2.75 15.06 20.32
C GLY A 81 -2.73 15.64 18.90
N ARG A 82 -2.93 14.82 17.87
CA ARG A 82 -3.03 15.27 16.48
C ARG A 82 -4.32 16.09 16.23
N LEU A 83 -5.46 15.65 16.74
CA LEU A 83 -6.72 16.37 16.60
C LEU A 83 -6.68 17.71 17.36
N GLN A 84 -6.13 17.75 18.56
CA GLN A 84 -5.92 18.98 19.33
C GLN A 84 -5.00 19.95 18.59
N PHE A 85 -3.91 19.47 18.00
CA PHE A 85 -3.02 20.29 17.17
C PHE A 85 -3.76 20.98 16.03
N TYR A 86 -4.65 20.25 15.33
CA TYR A 86 -5.45 20.84 14.24
C TYR A 86 -6.47 21.87 14.75
N LEU A 87 -7.07 21.63 15.92
CA LEU A 87 -7.97 22.59 16.57
C LEU A 87 -7.24 23.88 16.97
N ASP A 88 -6.05 23.76 17.58
CA ASP A 88 -5.24 24.88 18.05
C ASP A 88 -4.71 25.78 16.91
N HIS A 89 -4.46 25.17 15.73
CA HIS A 89 -3.97 25.89 14.56
C HIS A 89 -5.08 26.30 13.58
N ASP A 90 -6.35 26.04 13.92
CA ASP A 90 -7.52 26.38 13.10
C ASP A 90 -7.48 25.77 11.68
N ILE A 91 -7.05 24.53 11.58
CA ILE A 91 -6.88 23.80 10.31
C ILE A 91 -7.85 22.65 10.25
N ASP A 92 -8.68 22.62 9.18
CA ASP A 92 -9.54 21.49 8.90
C ASP A 92 -8.74 20.36 8.21
N PRO A 93 -8.46 19.23 8.92
CA PRO A 93 -7.70 18.14 8.36
C PRO A 93 -8.48 17.31 7.33
N GLU A 94 -9.80 17.42 7.31
CA GLU A 94 -10.68 16.58 6.50
C GLU A 94 -11.38 17.34 5.36
N LYS A 95 -11.02 18.62 5.13
CA LYS A 95 -11.62 19.43 4.06
C LYS A 95 -11.48 18.71 2.71
N PRO A 96 -12.61 18.31 2.07
CA PRO A 96 -12.55 17.56 0.83
C PRO A 96 -12.07 18.45 -0.33
N ASN A 97 -10.95 18.11 -0.95
CA ASN A 97 -10.45 18.70 -2.17
C ASN A 97 -9.71 17.67 -3.02
N VAL A 98 -9.48 17.97 -4.30
CA VAL A 98 -8.80 17.07 -5.24
C VAL A 98 -7.41 16.64 -4.76
N PRO A 99 -6.51 17.55 -4.35
CA PRO A 99 -5.18 17.15 -3.91
C PRO A 99 -5.18 16.20 -2.72
N ARG A 100 -6.07 16.44 -1.76
CA ARG A 100 -6.21 15.59 -0.58
C ARG A 100 -6.79 14.23 -0.92
N PHE A 101 -7.77 14.18 -1.84
CA PHE A 101 -8.30 12.91 -2.34
C PHE A 101 -7.20 12.07 -3.00
N VAL A 102 -6.42 12.68 -3.91
CA VAL A 102 -5.29 12.01 -4.59
C VAL A 102 -4.26 11.51 -3.57
N ARG A 103 -3.93 12.32 -2.58
CA ARG A 103 -2.99 11.94 -1.52
C ARG A 103 -3.53 10.80 -0.65
N THR A 104 -4.79 10.88 -0.23
CA THR A 104 -5.45 9.87 0.60
C THR A 104 -5.58 8.54 -0.14
N PHE A 105 -5.78 8.58 -1.45
CA PHE A 105 -5.77 7.37 -2.28
C PHE A 105 -4.46 6.59 -2.13
N ALA A 106 -3.30 7.25 -2.16
CA ALA A 106 -2.02 6.57 -1.98
C ALA A 106 -1.95 5.82 -0.63
N ASN A 107 -2.47 6.39 0.46
CA ASN A 107 -2.48 5.76 1.76
C ASN A 107 -3.48 4.59 1.86
N VAL A 108 -4.74 4.87 1.52
CA VAL A 108 -5.83 3.90 1.71
C VAL A 108 -5.71 2.73 0.74
N ALA A 109 -5.41 3.02 -0.52
CA ALA A 109 -5.23 1.99 -1.54
C ALA A 109 -3.89 1.25 -1.37
N GLY A 110 -2.85 1.94 -0.94
CA GLY A 110 -1.53 1.40 -0.71
C GLY A 110 -1.46 0.38 0.41
N PHE A 111 -2.27 0.54 1.43
CA PHE A 111 -2.28 -0.40 2.55
C PHE A 111 -2.63 -1.84 2.15
N LEU A 112 -3.64 -2.07 1.33
CA LEU A 112 -4.09 -3.41 0.97
C LEU A 112 -4.51 -3.54 -0.50
N LEU A 113 -5.24 -2.57 -1.06
CA LEU A 113 -5.85 -2.68 -2.38
C LEU A 113 -4.81 -2.82 -3.50
N LEU A 114 -3.85 -1.91 -3.58
CA LEU A 114 -2.80 -1.96 -4.60
C LEU A 114 -1.89 -3.19 -4.43
N PRO A 115 -1.42 -3.57 -3.22
CA PRO A 115 -0.74 -4.82 -2.98
C PRO A 115 -1.52 -6.06 -3.45
N LEU A 116 -2.84 -6.13 -3.19
CA LEU A 116 -3.69 -7.23 -3.67
C LEU A 116 -3.76 -7.26 -5.20
N LEU A 117 -3.98 -6.12 -5.85
CA LEU A 117 -4.08 -6.04 -7.31
C LEU A 117 -2.77 -6.41 -7.99
N VAL A 118 -1.64 -5.92 -7.49
CA VAL A 118 -0.31 -6.26 -8.01
C VAL A 118 0.02 -7.74 -7.78
N SER A 119 -0.39 -8.30 -6.63
CA SER A 119 -0.18 -9.71 -6.33
C SER A 119 -0.90 -10.65 -7.30
N VAL A 120 -2.10 -10.28 -7.76
CA VAL A 120 -2.83 -11.05 -8.78
C VAL A 120 -2.07 -11.07 -10.11
N LEU A 121 -1.42 -9.96 -10.50
CA LEU A 121 -0.60 -9.91 -11.71
C LEU A 121 0.69 -10.74 -11.57
N GLY A 122 1.33 -10.68 -10.38
CA GLY A 122 2.62 -11.29 -10.13
C GLY A 122 2.58 -12.79 -9.86
N SER A 123 1.61 -13.24 -9.06
CA SER A 123 1.51 -14.63 -8.62
C SER A 123 1.25 -15.63 -9.75
N ASP A 124 0.97 -15.17 -10.92
CA ASP A 124 0.53 -15.96 -12.09
C ASP A 124 1.52 -15.90 -13.26
N ILE A 125 2.51 -14.99 -13.18
CA ILE A 125 3.41 -14.70 -14.30
C ILE A 125 4.28 -15.89 -14.73
N VAL A 126 4.55 -16.83 -13.80
CA VAL A 126 5.30 -18.08 -14.03
C VAL A 126 4.38 -19.29 -13.90
N SER A 127 3.57 -19.35 -12.83
CA SER A 127 2.73 -20.51 -12.51
C SER A 127 1.69 -20.82 -13.60
N ALA A 128 1.20 -19.81 -14.32
CA ALA A 128 0.29 -20.02 -15.42
C ALA A 128 0.95 -20.73 -16.63
N GLU A 129 2.23 -20.45 -16.89
CA GLU A 129 2.96 -21.12 -17.97
C GLU A 129 3.18 -22.61 -17.65
N HIS A 130 3.40 -22.93 -16.36
CA HIS A 130 3.44 -24.32 -15.90
C HIS A 130 2.08 -25.00 -16.05
N ALA A 131 1.00 -24.35 -15.63
CA ALA A 131 -0.35 -24.90 -15.73
C ALA A 131 -0.81 -25.12 -17.19
N GLU A 132 -0.36 -24.28 -18.12
CA GLU A 132 -0.66 -24.36 -19.56
C GLU A 132 0.34 -25.26 -20.32
N GLY A 133 1.39 -25.78 -19.66
CA GLY A 133 2.43 -26.62 -20.29
C GLY A 133 3.31 -25.89 -21.32
N THR A 134 3.26 -24.55 -21.32
CA THR A 134 3.98 -23.70 -22.29
C THR A 134 5.43 -23.42 -21.87
N ASP A 135 5.79 -23.78 -20.63
CA ASP A 135 7.14 -23.68 -20.08
C ASP A 135 8.18 -24.44 -20.91
N LYS A 136 7.81 -25.64 -21.44
CA LYS A 136 8.69 -26.46 -22.29
C LYS A 136 9.09 -25.70 -23.55
N LEU A 137 8.15 -25.01 -24.20
CA LEU A 137 8.41 -24.22 -25.42
C LEU A 137 9.32 -23.01 -25.14
N LEU A 138 9.25 -22.47 -23.96
CA LEU A 138 10.05 -21.31 -23.57
C LEU A 138 11.52 -21.69 -23.29
N LEU A 139 11.72 -22.92 -22.79
CA LEU A 139 13.03 -23.45 -22.41
C LEU A 139 13.80 -24.07 -23.59
N THR A 140 13.14 -24.35 -24.72
CA THR A 140 13.80 -24.79 -25.96
C THR A 140 14.50 -23.64 -26.71
N ARG A 141 14.22 -22.37 -26.35
CA ARG A 141 14.91 -21.22 -26.97
C ARG A 141 16.33 -21.08 -26.41
N PRO A 142 17.31 -20.64 -27.23
CA PRO A 142 18.72 -20.48 -26.81
C PRO A 142 18.92 -19.22 -25.95
N VAL A 143 18.14 -19.11 -24.86
CA VAL A 143 18.20 -17.96 -23.93
C VAL A 143 18.49 -18.48 -22.52
N ARG A 144 19.45 -17.86 -21.82
CA ARG A 144 19.79 -18.23 -20.44
C ARG A 144 18.57 -18.04 -19.53
N ARG A 145 18.24 -19.04 -18.70
CA ARG A 145 17.07 -19.05 -17.81
C ARG A 145 16.92 -17.81 -16.94
N TRP A 146 18.04 -17.34 -16.35
CA TRP A 146 18.00 -16.13 -15.53
C TRP A 146 17.55 -14.87 -16.28
N LYS A 147 17.82 -14.78 -17.60
CA LYS A 147 17.35 -13.66 -18.43
C LYS A 147 15.84 -13.67 -18.62
N ILE A 148 15.25 -14.85 -18.69
CA ILE A 148 13.79 -15.03 -18.80
C ILE A 148 13.13 -14.53 -17.51
N LEU A 149 13.62 -15.00 -16.34
CA LEU A 149 13.06 -14.58 -15.06
C LEU A 149 13.29 -13.10 -14.79
N ALA A 150 14.45 -12.55 -15.15
CA ALA A 150 14.73 -11.13 -15.04
C ALA A 150 13.80 -10.26 -15.91
N ALA A 151 13.45 -10.74 -17.13
CA ALA A 151 12.45 -10.07 -17.98
C ALA A 151 11.07 -10.09 -17.35
N LYS A 152 10.65 -11.22 -16.74
CA LYS A 152 9.38 -11.33 -16.00
C LYS A 152 9.33 -10.39 -14.80
N LEU A 153 10.40 -10.34 -14.00
CA LEU A 153 10.52 -9.42 -12.87
C LEU A 153 10.42 -7.96 -13.30
N GLY A 154 11.19 -7.58 -14.34
CA GLY A 154 11.17 -6.20 -14.87
C GLY A 154 9.80 -5.82 -15.42
N THR A 155 9.13 -6.75 -16.13
CA THR A 155 7.75 -6.54 -16.61
C THR A 155 6.78 -6.37 -15.44
N LEU A 156 6.91 -7.18 -14.39
CA LEU A 156 6.05 -7.09 -13.22
C LEU A 156 6.23 -5.76 -12.47
N TRP A 157 7.46 -5.30 -12.27
CA TRP A 157 7.76 -3.98 -11.71
C TRP A 157 7.20 -2.85 -12.56
N MET A 158 7.30 -2.96 -13.88
CA MET A 158 6.68 -2.01 -14.80
C MET A 158 5.16 -1.96 -14.63
N PHE A 159 4.48 -3.13 -14.55
CA PHE A 159 3.04 -3.16 -14.34
C PHE A 159 2.62 -2.69 -12.94
N ALA A 160 3.39 -2.95 -11.90
CA ALA A 160 3.17 -2.39 -10.57
C ALA A 160 3.24 -0.86 -10.60
N THR A 161 4.27 -0.30 -11.24
CA THR A 161 4.42 1.15 -11.44
C THR A 161 3.25 1.71 -12.26
N LEU A 162 2.87 1.04 -13.35
CA LEU A 162 1.77 1.48 -14.20
C LEU A 162 0.43 1.43 -13.47
N THR A 163 0.19 0.42 -12.63
CA THR A 163 -1.02 0.33 -11.79
C THR A 163 -1.12 1.53 -10.83
N LEU A 164 -0.01 1.87 -10.17
CA LEU A 164 0.05 3.02 -9.27
C LEU A 164 -0.19 4.34 -10.02
N LEU A 165 0.48 4.56 -11.16
CA LEU A 165 0.32 5.76 -11.97
C LEU A 165 -1.09 5.88 -12.54
N CYS A 166 -1.65 4.79 -13.08
CA CYS A 166 -3.06 4.79 -13.53
C CYS A 166 -4.00 5.10 -12.38
N GLY A 167 -3.77 4.53 -11.19
CA GLY A 167 -4.54 4.84 -9.99
C GLY A 167 -4.49 6.33 -9.62
N ALA A 168 -3.30 6.93 -9.69
CA ALA A 168 -3.13 8.37 -9.46
C ALA A 168 -3.91 9.22 -10.48
N VAL A 169 -3.81 8.87 -11.76
CA VAL A 169 -4.53 9.59 -12.84
C VAL A 169 -6.04 9.41 -12.71
N ILE A 170 -6.52 8.20 -12.46
CA ILE A 170 -7.95 7.92 -12.28
C ILE A 170 -8.47 8.65 -11.03
N SER A 171 -7.74 8.61 -9.91
CA SER A 171 -8.12 9.33 -8.69
C SER A 171 -8.22 10.83 -8.92
N PHE A 172 -7.29 11.41 -9.69
CA PHE A 172 -7.32 12.82 -10.08
C PHE A 172 -8.54 13.12 -10.96
N ILE A 173 -8.78 12.35 -12.02
CA ILE A 173 -9.92 12.58 -12.95
C ILE A 173 -11.26 12.46 -12.21
N VAL A 174 -11.42 11.37 -11.43
CA VAL A 174 -12.69 11.11 -10.72
C VAL A 174 -12.94 12.17 -9.65
N SER A 175 -11.92 12.57 -8.89
CA SER A 175 -12.09 13.62 -7.87
C SER A 175 -12.32 15.00 -8.47
N SER A 176 -11.68 15.34 -9.59
CA SER A 176 -11.86 16.64 -10.26
C SER A 176 -13.27 16.88 -10.78
N ALA A 177 -14.04 15.80 -11.04
CA ALA A 177 -15.43 15.90 -11.45
C ALA A 177 -16.39 16.30 -10.31
N VAL A 178 -16.00 16.10 -9.05
CA VAL A 178 -16.92 16.23 -7.90
C VAL A 178 -16.37 17.09 -6.75
N LEU A 179 -15.05 17.34 -6.69
CA LEU A 179 -14.40 18.08 -5.62
C LEU A 179 -13.70 19.35 -6.13
N PRO A 180 -13.50 20.36 -5.27
CA PRO A 180 -12.76 21.57 -5.62
C PRO A 180 -11.29 21.27 -5.96
N MET A 181 -10.77 21.90 -7.04
CA MET A 181 -9.39 21.67 -7.51
C MET A 181 -8.30 22.45 -6.75
N HIS A 182 -8.66 23.38 -5.87
CA HIS A 182 -7.72 24.16 -5.08
C HIS A 182 -7.14 23.37 -3.92
N GLY A 183 -6.02 23.86 -3.34
CA GLY A 183 -5.43 23.30 -2.12
C GLY A 183 -4.12 22.53 -2.32
N TRP A 184 -3.49 22.54 -3.50
CA TRP A 184 -2.20 21.87 -3.75
C TRP A 184 -1.07 22.39 -2.86
N THR A 185 -1.13 23.67 -2.47
CA THR A 185 -0.13 24.32 -1.61
C THR A 185 -0.59 24.41 -0.16
N GLU A 186 -1.78 23.87 0.20
CA GLU A 186 -2.24 23.82 1.58
C GLU A 186 -1.21 23.09 2.46
N PRO A 187 -0.99 23.60 3.69
CA PRO A 187 -0.05 22.96 4.60
C PRO A 187 -0.59 21.60 5.08
N THR A 188 0.27 20.60 5.06
CA THR A 188 0.09 19.32 5.74
C THR A 188 1.14 19.15 6.81
N PHE A 189 0.79 18.46 7.88
CA PHE A 189 1.65 18.26 9.03
C PHE A 189 1.97 16.78 9.17
N ASN A 190 3.26 16.46 9.13
CA ASN A 190 3.78 15.10 9.19
C ASN A 190 4.86 14.99 10.27
N GLY A 191 5.15 13.76 10.69
CA GLY A 191 6.20 13.49 11.67
C GLY A 191 5.75 13.64 13.11
N PHE A 192 4.46 13.46 13.38
CA PHE A 192 3.96 13.36 14.75
C PHE A 192 4.63 12.16 15.45
N GLN A 193 5.34 12.40 16.54
CA GLN A 193 5.96 11.34 17.34
C GLN A 193 5.38 11.35 18.73
N LEU A 194 5.05 10.17 19.25
CA LEU A 194 4.67 10.00 20.65
C LEU A 194 5.91 9.82 21.52
N ALA A 195 6.14 10.73 22.45
CA ALA A 195 7.12 10.54 23.50
C ALA A 195 6.40 10.25 24.82
N LYS A 196 6.58 9.06 25.35
CA LYS A 196 6.01 8.53 26.61
C LYS A 196 4.48 8.71 26.74
N ASN A 197 3.95 9.92 26.84
CA ASN A 197 2.51 10.18 27.02
C ASN A 197 2.00 11.43 26.29
N ALA A 198 2.85 12.13 25.54
CA ALA A 198 2.49 13.35 24.81
C ALA A 198 3.00 13.30 23.37
N VAL A 199 2.30 13.96 22.46
CA VAL A 199 2.77 14.15 21.09
C VAL A 199 3.91 15.16 21.09
N ARG A 200 5.05 14.80 20.50
CA ARG A 200 6.16 15.73 20.28
C ARG A 200 5.83 16.64 19.11
N LEU A 201 5.66 17.92 19.40
CA LEU A 201 5.39 18.95 18.38
C LEU A 201 6.68 19.46 17.71
N ASP A 202 7.84 19.28 18.35
CA ASP A 202 9.16 19.65 17.81
C ASP A 202 9.59 18.84 16.57
N THR A 203 8.97 17.67 16.36
CA THR A 203 9.23 16.82 15.18
C THR A 203 8.28 17.07 14.04
N VAL A 204 7.21 17.85 14.26
CA VAL A 204 6.19 18.13 13.24
C VAL A 204 6.77 19.02 12.16
N ARG A 205 6.70 18.56 10.92
CA ARG A 205 7.14 19.31 9.74
C ARG A 205 5.94 19.73 8.92
N GLN A 206 5.90 20.99 8.57
CA GLN A 206 4.93 21.52 7.63
C GLN A 206 5.44 21.34 6.20
N LEU A 207 4.64 20.73 5.37
CA LEU A 207 4.92 20.51 3.95
C LEU A 207 3.71 20.91 3.11
N PRO A 208 3.90 21.42 1.89
CA PRO A 208 2.79 21.62 0.98
C PRO A 208 2.23 20.24 0.53
N LEU A 209 0.91 20.16 0.39
CA LEU A 209 0.18 18.93 0.11
C LEU A 209 0.69 18.17 -1.14
N TRP A 210 1.11 18.89 -2.19
CA TRP A 210 1.67 18.25 -3.37
C TRP A 210 2.98 17.48 -3.10
N ARG A 211 3.86 18.02 -2.21
CA ARG A 211 5.09 17.32 -1.80
C ARG A 211 4.77 16.11 -0.96
N ASP A 212 3.83 16.23 -0.05
CA ASP A 212 3.37 15.12 0.77
C ASP A 212 2.78 13.99 -0.08
N ALA A 213 1.97 14.34 -1.09
CA ALA A 213 1.45 13.38 -2.05
C ALA A 213 2.58 12.66 -2.82
N LEU A 214 3.56 13.38 -3.33
CA LEU A 214 4.70 12.76 -4.05
C LEU A 214 5.49 11.80 -3.16
N ILE A 215 5.73 12.16 -1.90
CA ILE A 215 6.41 11.28 -0.94
C ILE A 215 5.57 10.03 -0.68
N ALA A 216 4.25 10.18 -0.45
CA ALA A 216 3.35 9.06 -0.23
C ALA A 216 3.34 8.09 -1.43
N TYR A 217 3.25 8.61 -2.67
CA TYR A 217 3.32 7.79 -3.87
C TYR A 217 4.69 7.09 -4.06
N GLY A 218 5.78 7.77 -3.69
CA GLY A 218 7.12 7.18 -3.72
C GLY A 218 7.29 6.03 -2.73
N LEU A 219 6.77 6.19 -1.53
CA LEU A 219 6.76 5.15 -0.50
C LEU A 219 5.88 3.97 -0.91
N GLU A 220 4.70 4.25 -1.46
CA GLU A 220 3.80 3.22 -1.98
C GLU A 220 4.43 2.45 -3.15
N TRP A 221 5.06 3.15 -4.09
CA TRP A 221 5.78 2.51 -5.18
C TRP A 221 6.84 1.52 -4.66
N TYR A 222 7.59 1.91 -3.62
CA TYR A 222 8.58 1.03 -2.99
C TYR A 222 7.94 -0.22 -2.39
N ALA A 223 6.83 -0.08 -1.67
CA ALA A 223 6.08 -1.20 -1.10
C ALA A 223 5.56 -2.14 -2.21
N LEU A 224 5.03 -1.60 -3.31
CA LEU A 224 4.53 -2.39 -4.43
C LEU A 224 5.63 -3.18 -5.14
N ILE A 225 6.84 -2.64 -5.28
CA ILE A 225 7.99 -3.36 -5.82
C ILE A 225 8.36 -4.56 -4.94
N ALA A 226 8.32 -4.40 -3.62
CA ALA A 226 8.54 -5.50 -2.69
C ALA A 226 7.47 -6.59 -2.81
N VAL A 227 6.19 -6.20 -2.82
CA VAL A 227 5.04 -7.12 -3.02
C VAL A 227 5.14 -7.86 -4.35
N ALA A 228 5.47 -7.17 -5.43
CA ALA A 228 5.66 -7.75 -6.76
C ALA A 228 6.77 -8.81 -6.75
N SER A 229 7.87 -8.55 -6.05
CA SER A 229 8.99 -9.49 -5.94
C SER A 229 8.60 -10.74 -5.15
N ILE A 230 7.85 -10.59 -4.07
CA ILE A 230 7.31 -11.72 -3.27
C ILE A 230 6.30 -12.53 -4.10
N ALA A 231 5.42 -11.85 -4.85
CA ALA A 231 4.45 -12.51 -5.72
C ALA A 231 5.13 -13.34 -6.82
N LEU A 232 6.21 -12.81 -7.43
CA LEU A 232 7.03 -13.57 -8.38
C LEU A 232 7.63 -14.83 -7.73
N MET A 233 8.18 -14.72 -6.52
CA MET A 233 8.72 -15.87 -5.80
C MET A 233 7.66 -16.95 -5.60
N LEU A 234 6.48 -16.60 -5.16
CA LEU A 234 5.37 -17.54 -5.00
C LEU A 234 4.96 -18.16 -6.34
N SER A 235 4.95 -17.38 -7.42
CA SER A 235 4.66 -17.86 -8.77
C SER A 235 5.69 -18.89 -9.27
N VAL A 236 6.96 -18.80 -8.84
CA VAL A 236 7.99 -19.78 -9.14
C VAL A 236 7.90 -21.02 -8.22
N LEU A 237 7.49 -20.83 -6.96
CA LEU A 237 7.34 -21.90 -5.99
C LEU A 237 6.20 -22.85 -6.34
N PHE A 238 5.05 -22.29 -6.68
CA PHE A 238 3.84 -23.05 -6.96
C PHE A 238 3.67 -23.37 -8.45
N ARG A 239 3.31 -24.59 -8.77
CA ARG A 239 2.96 -25.02 -10.14
C ARG A 239 1.53 -24.64 -10.56
N SER A 240 0.73 -24.17 -9.62
CA SER A 240 -0.67 -23.78 -9.82
C SER A 240 -0.84 -22.28 -9.58
N SER A 241 -1.43 -21.59 -10.55
CA SER A 241 -1.78 -20.15 -10.42
C SER A 241 -2.72 -19.90 -9.25
N ALA A 242 -3.71 -20.78 -9.04
CA ALA A 242 -4.64 -20.66 -7.93
C ALA A 242 -3.95 -20.77 -6.58
N ALA A 243 -3.01 -21.70 -6.42
CA ALA A 243 -2.24 -21.85 -5.18
C ALA A 243 -1.32 -20.63 -4.92
N SER A 244 -0.66 -20.10 -5.94
CA SER A 244 0.19 -18.92 -5.84
C SER A 244 -0.61 -17.68 -5.42
N ILE A 245 -1.72 -17.40 -6.12
CA ILE A 245 -2.61 -16.28 -5.81
C ILE A 245 -3.21 -16.45 -4.40
N GLY A 246 -3.76 -17.63 -4.11
CA GLY A 246 -4.39 -17.92 -2.81
C GLY A 246 -3.44 -17.74 -1.64
N THR A 247 -2.20 -18.22 -1.77
CA THR A 247 -1.16 -18.03 -0.73
C THR A 247 -0.82 -16.55 -0.54
N MET A 248 -0.67 -15.79 -1.62
CA MET A 248 -0.36 -14.37 -1.52
C MET A 248 -1.52 -13.58 -0.90
N LEU A 249 -2.76 -13.87 -1.30
CA LEU A 249 -3.95 -13.25 -0.70
C LEU A 249 -4.08 -13.61 0.79
N ALA A 250 -3.86 -14.88 1.14
CA ALA A 250 -3.88 -15.33 2.53
C ALA A 250 -2.79 -14.63 3.36
N ALA A 251 -1.59 -14.44 2.82
CA ALA A 251 -0.51 -13.73 3.49
C ALA A 251 -0.85 -12.24 3.69
N LEU A 252 -1.39 -11.55 2.68
CA LEU A 252 -1.76 -10.14 2.78
C LEU A 252 -2.93 -9.93 3.73
N ILE A 253 -4.04 -10.64 3.54
CA ILE A 253 -5.26 -10.47 4.34
C ILE A 253 -5.04 -11.03 5.75
N GLY A 254 -4.53 -12.24 5.86
CA GLY A 254 -4.25 -12.89 7.15
C GLY A 254 -3.21 -12.13 7.96
N GLY A 255 -2.13 -11.66 7.32
CA GLY A 255 -1.14 -10.81 7.96
C GLY A 255 -1.72 -9.50 8.47
N THR A 256 -2.57 -8.83 7.68
CA THR A 256 -3.27 -7.60 8.10
C THR A 256 -4.19 -7.84 9.30
N ILE A 257 -4.94 -8.94 9.29
CA ILE A 257 -5.80 -9.31 10.42
C ILE A 257 -4.95 -9.59 11.66
N LEU A 258 -3.89 -10.35 11.49
CA LEU A 258 -3.00 -10.75 12.59
C LEU A 258 -2.34 -9.54 13.27
N THR A 259 -1.90 -8.53 12.50
CA THR A 259 -1.34 -7.28 13.05
C THR A 259 -2.34 -6.51 13.92
N ARG A 260 -3.64 -6.64 13.65
CA ARG A 260 -4.71 -5.96 14.43
C ARG A 260 -5.14 -6.73 15.66
N ILE A 261 -5.18 -8.08 15.58
CA ILE A 261 -5.69 -8.94 16.66
C ILE A 261 -4.62 -9.23 17.70
N SER A 262 -3.35 -9.31 17.29
CA SER A 262 -2.24 -9.71 18.16
C SER A 262 -1.17 -8.63 18.27
N PRO A 263 -1.48 -7.45 18.85
CA PRO A 263 -0.51 -6.35 19.01
C PRO A 263 0.64 -6.70 19.96
N ASP A 264 0.47 -7.69 20.83
CA ASP A 264 1.48 -8.15 21.80
C ASP A 264 2.47 -9.17 21.18
N TRP A 265 2.21 -9.64 19.96
CA TRP A 265 3.08 -10.59 19.29
C TRP A 265 4.28 -9.89 18.65
N THR A 266 5.38 -9.79 19.40
CA THR A 266 6.58 -9.05 18.99
C THR A 266 7.20 -9.53 17.68
N ALA A 267 7.03 -10.80 17.29
CA ALA A 267 7.50 -11.32 16.01
C ALA A 267 6.68 -10.78 14.80
N GLY A 268 5.47 -10.29 15.02
CA GLY A 268 4.62 -9.69 13.98
C GLY A 268 5.26 -8.49 13.27
N LYS A 269 6.16 -7.78 13.94
CA LYS A 269 6.92 -6.66 13.33
C LYS A 269 7.81 -7.06 12.15
N TYR A 270 8.18 -8.34 12.03
CA TYR A 270 9.02 -8.85 10.93
C TYR A 270 8.21 -9.35 9.73
N LEU A 271 6.91 -9.38 9.81
CA LEU A 271 6.05 -9.66 8.66
C LEU A 271 6.13 -8.50 7.65
N PHE A 272 6.28 -8.82 6.37
CA PHE A 272 6.29 -7.79 5.34
C PHE A 272 4.99 -6.97 5.31
N VAL A 273 3.86 -7.58 5.65
CA VAL A 273 2.54 -6.94 5.67
C VAL A 273 2.47 -5.80 6.70
N SER A 274 3.11 -5.96 7.87
CA SER A 274 3.15 -4.91 8.89
C SER A 274 3.92 -3.66 8.44
N ALA A 275 4.84 -3.81 7.48
CA ALA A 275 5.63 -2.71 6.93
C ALA A 275 5.04 -2.08 5.67
N LEU A 276 3.94 -2.60 5.11
CA LEU A 276 3.36 -2.05 3.87
C LEU A 276 2.86 -0.60 4.01
N PRO A 277 2.20 -0.17 5.10
CA PRO A 277 1.68 1.18 5.20
C PRO A 277 2.79 2.21 5.49
N LEU A 278 3.77 2.32 4.58
CA LEU A 278 4.94 3.21 4.74
C LEU A 278 4.55 4.67 4.94
N ALA A 279 3.48 5.11 4.29
CA ALA A 279 3.00 6.48 4.42
C ALA A 279 2.46 6.79 5.83
N ASP A 280 1.90 5.81 6.54
CA ASP A 280 1.43 5.96 7.92
C ASP A 280 2.63 6.18 8.87
N TYR A 281 3.73 5.43 8.67
CA TYR A 281 4.98 5.65 9.42
C TYR A 281 5.61 7.00 9.12
N TYR A 282 5.47 7.51 7.90
CA TYR A 282 5.96 8.83 7.51
C TYR A 282 5.13 9.96 8.13
N THR A 283 3.81 9.82 8.19
CA THR A 283 2.93 10.81 8.83
C THR A 283 3.04 10.81 10.35
N GLY A 284 3.57 9.74 10.93
CA GLY A 284 3.72 9.56 12.36
C GLY A 284 2.52 8.90 13.02
N GLU A 285 1.76 8.12 12.28
CA GLU A 285 0.77 7.25 12.90
C GLU A 285 1.45 6.21 13.81
N PRO A 286 0.86 5.90 14.97
CA PRO A 286 1.48 4.97 15.90
C PRO A 286 1.59 3.58 15.28
N PRO A 287 2.78 2.98 15.31
CA PRO A 287 3.00 1.67 14.71
C PRO A 287 2.23 0.58 15.46
N PRO A 288 1.84 -0.51 14.78
CA PRO A 288 1.17 -1.64 15.42
C PRO A 288 2.06 -2.36 16.43
N TYR A 289 3.38 -2.33 16.23
CA TYR A 289 4.37 -2.95 17.11
C TYR A 289 5.43 -1.96 17.54
N ASP A 290 5.94 -2.10 18.78
CA ASP A 290 6.99 -1.25 19.32
C ASP A 290 8.29 -1.36 18.51
N GLY A 291 8.92 -0.20 18.27
CA GLY A 291 10.19 -0.09 17.57
C GLY A 291 10.10 -0.10 16.05
N MET A 292 8.91 -0.15 15.46
CA MET A 292 8.75 0.05 14.02
C MET A 292 8.89 1.53 13.68
N THR A 293 9.88 1.84 12.87
CA THR A 293 10.14 3.16 12.30
C THR A 293 10.09 3.08 10.78
N LEU A 294 9.94 4.21 10.11
CA LEU A 294 9.97 4.24 8.63
C LEU A 294 11.25 3.57 8.09
N THR A 295 12.40 3.86 8.66
CA THR A 295 13.69 3.26 8.25
C THR A 295 13.69 1.73 8.44
N PHE A 296 13.19 1.25 9.58
CA PHE A 296 13.06 -0.18 9.85
C PHE A 296 12.15 -0.85 8.80
N CYS A 297 11.00 -0.25 8.48
CA CYS A 297 10.06 -0.81 7.50
C CYS A 297 10.64 -0.83 6.08
N LEU A 298 11.37 0.21 5.67
CA LEU A 298 12.07 0.23 4.39
C LEU A 298 13.11 -0.89 4.30
N LEU A 299 13.95 -1.06 5.32
CA LEU A 299 14.94 -2.13 5.37
C LEU A 299 14.29 -3.51 5.40
N LEU A 300 13.23 -3.67 6.16
CA LEU A 300 12.48 -4.93 6.23
C LEU A 300 11.92 -5.34 4.87
N LEU A 301 11.28 -4.42 4.15
CA LEU A 301 10.77 -4.67 2.81
C LEU A 301 11.89 -4.95 1.80
N ALA A 302 13.06 -4.27 1.93
CA ALA A 302 14.24 -4.57 1.10
C ALA A 302 14.73 -5.99 1.33
N VAL A 303 14.79 -6.45 2.59
CA VAL A 303 15.20 -7.82 2.94
C VAL A 303 14.21 -8.84 2.40
N TRP A 304 12.90 -8.61 2.54
CA TRP A 304 11.87 -9.47 1.98
C TRP A 304 11.93 -9.55 0.45
N ALA A 305 12.04 -8.40 -0.24
CA ALA A 305 12.15 -8.35 -1.69
C ALA A 305 13.44 -9.03 -2.18
N GLY A 306 14.57 -8.73 -1.56
CA GLY A 306 15.87 -9.32 -1.90
C GLY A 306 15.89 -10.84 -1.70
N SER A 307 15.39 -11.32 -0.57
CA SER A 307 15.28 -12.77 -0.30
C SER A 307 14.34 -13.46 -1.28
N ALA A 308 13.19 -12.84 -1.59
CA ALA A 308 12.25 -13.35 -2.57
C ALA A 308 12.87 -13.47 -3.96
N ILE A 309 13.59 -12.45 -4.41
CA ILE A 309 14.31 -12.48 -5.70
C ILE A 309 15.36 -13.58 -5.69
N LEU A 310 16.20 -13.68 -4.65
CA LEU A 310 17.22 -14.72 -4.54
C LEU A 310 16.61 -16.13 -4.61
N VAL A 311 15.54 -16.38 -3.84
CA VAL A 311 14.85 -17.67 -3.85
C VAL A 311 14.25 -17.97 -5.23
N ALA A 312 13.57 -16.99 -5.84
CA ALA A 312 12.98 -17.17 -7.16
C ALA A 312 14.05 -17.52 -8.21
N PHE A 313 15.16 -16.78 -8.26
CA PHE A 313 16.23 -17.01 -9.24
C PHE A 313 16.95 -18.35 -9.01
N THR A 314 17.25 -18.71 -7.77
CA THR A 314 17.90 -19.98 -7.48
C THR A 314 17.03 -21.19 -7.83
N LEU A 315 15.75 -21.13 -7.50
CA LEU A 315 14.82 -22.21 -7.82
C LEU A 315 14.58 -22.32 -9.32
N PHE A 316 14.32 -21.20 -10.00
CA PHE A 316 14.04 -21.21 -11.45
C PHE A 316 15.25 -21.67 -12.28
N THR A 317 16.47 -21.34 -11.87
CA THR A 317 17.68 -21.74 -12.61
C THR A 317 18.08 -23.19 -12.32
N ARG A 318 17.81 -23.72 -11.13
CA ARG A 318 18.22 -25.08 -10.71
C ARG A 318 17.17 -26.15 -10.98
N ARG A 319 15.89 -25.78 -11.21
CA ARG A 319 14.84 -26.76 -11.49
C ARG A 319 15.09 -27.49 -12.82
N ASP A 320 15.12 -28.80 -12.77
CA ASP A 320 15.11 -29.65 -13.95
C ASP A 320 13.72 -29.65 -14.59
N VAL A 321 13.72 -29.59 -15.93
CA VAL A 321 12.49 -29.48 -16.75
C VAL A 321 11.81 -30.85 -16.94
N PHE A 322 12.47 -31.92 -16.54
CA PHE A 322 12.07 -33.31 -16.78
C PHE A 322 11.61 -34.08 -15.52
N GLY A 323 11.31 -33.34 -14.43
CA GLY A 323 10.80 -33.92 -13.20
C GLY A 323 9.33 -33.61 -12.96
#